data_e85cae5fe5867b2762fadc982b2f941c
#
_entry.id   e85cae5fe5867b2762fadc982b2f941c
#
_cell.length_a   1.000
_cell.length_b   1.000
_cell.length_c   1.000
_cell.angle_alpha   90.00
_cell.angle_beta   90.00
_cell.angle_gamma   90.00
#
_symmetry.space_group_name_H-M   'P 1'
#
loop_
_entity.id
_entity.type
_entity.pdbx_description
1 polymer ?
#
loop_
_entity_poly.entity_id
_entity_poly.type
_entity_poly.pdbx_seq_one_letter_code
_entity_poly.pdbx_strand_id
1 'polypeptide(L)'
;PDAEEAAGAVDAFCRAVALSDEARKTMPTLLEKYLYDPMSPMRNDMLYVQFLNGLLAHAPAADARRDRWTFLRDLAGRNNPGQRAEDFTFYLPDGTRRTLYGMPSQKLLLLFFYDPECENCHATLLAMKSSEVLAQAVQSGQVAVLAVYTEGNPEVWRARLDEMPQDWTVGTDRELIKRKSLYDLKAMPSLYLLDASKQVLMKDASLEEILAGL
;
A
#
# COMPACT_ATOMS: atom_id res chain seq x y z
N PRO A 1 16.17 -12.03 -18.58
CA PRO A 1 16.33 -10.82 -19.39
C PRO A 1 16.88 -9.71 -18.50
N ASP A 2 17.75 -8.86 -19.02
CA ASP A 2 18.15 -7.66 -18.31
C ASP A 2 16.98 -6.64 -18.28
N ALA A 3 17.11 -5.56 -17.49
CA ALA A 3 16.03 -4.59 -17.32
C ALA A 3 15.66 -3.85 -18.63
N GLU A 4 16.61 -3.67 -19.53
CA GLU A 4 16.42 -3.01 -20.82
C GLU A 4 15.65 -3.90 -21.80
N GLU A 5 16.00 -5.20 -21.85
CA GLU A 5 15.30 -6.21 -22.65
C GLU A 5 13.84 -6.36 -22.18
N ALA A 6 13.62 -6.40 -20.85
CA ALA A 6 12.28 -6.47 -20.29
C ALA A 6 11.44 -5.22 -20.63
N ALA A 7 12.02 -4.03 -20.53
CA ALA A 7 11.33 -2.78 -20.91
C ALA A 7 10.98 -2.75 -22.40
N GLY A 8 11.88 -3.21 -23.26
CA GLY A 8 11.64 -3.33 -24.68
C GLY A 8 10.49 -4.30 -25.02
N ALA A 9 10.42 -5.42 -24.32
CA ALA A 9 9.33 -6.39 -24.49
C ALA A 9 7.96 -5.81 -24.06
N VAL A 10 7.91 -5.08 -22.94
CA VAL A 10 6.69 -4.39 -22.48
C VAL A 10 6.24 -3.34 -23.50
N ASP A 11 7.15 -2.53 -24.02
CA ASP A 11 6.83 -1.52 -25.04
C ASP A 11 6.27 -2.16 -26.32
N ALA A 12 6.92 -3.21 -26.83
CA ALA A 12 6.46 -3.94 -28.03
C ALA A 12 5.07 -4.54 -27.81
N PHE A 13 4.82 -5.14 -26.64
CA PHE A 13 3.51 -5.66 -26.27
C PHE A 13 2.44 -4.56 -26.26
N CYS A 14 2.70 -3.42 -25.59
CA CYS A 14 1.75 -2.32 -25.51
C CYS A 14 1.46 -1.69 -26.87
N ARG A 15 2.45 -1.62 -27.75
CA ARG A 15 2.29 -1.18 -29.14
C ARG A 15 1.36 -2.10 -29.93
N ALA A 16 1.53 -3.41 -29.77
CA ALA A 16 0.66 -4.38 -30.42
C ALA A 16 -0.80 -4.30 -29.89
N VAL A 17 -0.98 -4.19 -28.58
CA VAL A 17 -2.29 -4.01 -27.93
C VAL A 17 -2.99 -2.75 -28.42
N ALA A 18 -2.26 -1.67 -28.63
CA ALA A 18 -2.81 -0.37 -29.07
C ALA A 18 -3.47 -0.43 -30.45
N LEU A 19 -3.10 -1.39 -31.31
CA LEU A 19 -3.63 -1.53 -32.67
C LEU A 19 -5.07 -2.06 -32.74
N SER A 20 -5.54 -2.75 -31.70
CA SER A 20 -6.87 -3.41 -31.70
C SER A 20 -7.71 -2.90 -30.52
N ASP A 21 -8.97 -2.49 -30.81
CA ASP A 21 -9.92 -2.12 -29.76
C ASP A 21 -10.23 -3.30 -28.82
N GLU A 22 -10.37 -4.50 -29.36
CA GLU A 22 -10.60 -5.72 -28.57
C GLU A 22 -9.40 -6.02 -27.64
N ALA A 23 -8.18 -5.88 -28.15
CA ALA A 23 -6.98 -6.05 -27.31
C ALA A 23 -6.90 -4.99 -26.21
N ARG A 24 -7.24 -3.72 -26.50
CA ARG A 24 -7.30 -2.66 -25.50
C ARG A 24 -8.39 -2.86 -24.43
N LYS A 25 -9.42 -3.64 -24.71
CA LYS A 25 -10.42 -4.05 -23.70
C LYS A 25 -9.92 -5.20 -22.84
N THR A 26 -9.33 -6.21 -23.44
CA THR A 26 -9.04 -7.49 -22.79
C THR A 26 -7.70 -7.47 -22.06
N MET A 27 -6.63 -7.00 -22.69
CA MET A 27 -5.28 -7.09 -22.12
C MET A 27 -5.10 -6.29 -20.84
N PRO A 28 -5.57 -5.02 -20.71
CA PRO A 28 -5.47 -4.29 -19.45
C PRO A 28 -6.18 -4.99 -18.28
N THR A 29 -7.32 -5.63 -18.54
CA THR A 29 -8.05 -6.39 -17.51
C THR A 29 -7.26 -7.62 -17.07
N LEU A 30 -6.58 -8.32 -17.98
CA LEU A 30 -5.72 -9.44 -17.63
C LEU A 30 -4.46 -8.96 -16.86
N LEU A 31 -3.84 -7.86 -17.28
CA LEU A 31 -2.71 -7.27 -16.58
C LEU A 31 -3.10 -6.85 -15.14
N GLU A 32 -4.27 -6.23 -14.95
CA GLU A 32 -4.82 -5.89 -13.65
C GLU A 32 -4.99 -7.14 -12.78
N LYS A 33 -5.63 -8.18 -13.32
CA LYS A 33 -5.86 -9.45 -12.63
C LYS A 33 -4.57 -10.15 -12.17
N TYR A 34 -3.55 -10.17 -13.03
CA TYR A 34 -2.33 -10.95 -12.74
C TYR A 34 -1.25 -10.13 -12.02
N LEU A 35 -1.12 -8.83 -12.32
CA LEU A 35 -0.03 -8.01 -11.80
C LEU A 35 -0.45 -7.08 -10.67
N TYR A 36 -1.75 -6.82 -10.49
CA TYR A 36 -2.22 -5.80 -9.55
C TYR A 36 -3.20 -6.33 -8.50
N ASP A 37 -3.92 -7.42 -8.76
CA ASP A 37 -4.79 -8.06 -7.78
C ASP A 37 -3.97 -8.49 -6.55
N PRO A 38 -4.37 -8.11 -5.30
CA PRO A 38 -3.63 -8.46 -4.09
C PRO A 38 -3.52 -9.99 -3.85
N MET A 39 -4.45 -10.77 -4.38
CA MET A 39 -4.45 -12.24 -4.26
C MET A 39 -3.65 -12.93 -5.37
N SER A 40 -3.10 -12.19 -6.33
CA SER A 40 -2.33 -12.79 -7.41
C SER A 40 -0.92 -13.18 -6.95
N PRO A 41 -0.49 -14.43 -7.16
CA PRO A 41 0.90 -14.83 -6.88
C PRO A 41 1.91 -14.18 -7.83
N MET A 42 1.45 -13.56 -8.92
CA MET A 42 2.26 -12.85 -9.90
C MET A 42 2.26 -11.34 -9.67
N ARG A 43 1.69 -10.85 -8.56
CA ARG A 43 1.58 -9.42 -8.27
C ARG A 43 2.93 -8.70 -8.39
N ASN A 44 2.94 -7.65 -9.18
CA ASN A 44 4.09 -6.78 -9.38
C ASN A 44 3.62 -5.38 -9.79
N ASP A 45 3.41 -4.51 -8.79
CA ASP A 45 2.89 -3.16 -9.01
C ASP A 45 3.77 -2.34 -9.96
N MET A 46 5.11 -2.49 -9.88
CA MET A 46 6.04 -1.76 -10.74
C MET A 46 5.95 -2.20 -12.20
N LEU A 47 5.83 -3.51 -12.45
CA LEU A 47 5.61 -4.04 -13.79
C LEU A 47 4.24 -3.61 -14.33
N TYR A 48 3.21 -3.60 -13.49
CA TYR A 48 1.90 -3.10 -13.85
C TYR A 48 1.95 -1.63 -14.28
N VAL A 49 2.65 -0.78 -13.53
CA VAL A 49 2.89 0.63 -13.91
C VAL A 49 3.60 0.77 -15.25
N GLN A 50 4.60 -0.09 -15.54
CA GLN A 50 5.27 -0.09 -16.84
C GLN A 50 4.30 -0.40 -17.99
N PHE A 51 3.45 -1.42 -17.84
CA PHE A 51 2.41 -1.72 -18.84
C PHE A 51 1.42 -0.57 -19.02
N LEU A 52 0.96 0.06 -17.93
CA LEU A 52 0.05 1.20 -18.03
C LEU A 52 0.70 2.40 -18.72
N ASN A 53 1.99 2.68 -18.47
CA ASN A 53 2.73 3.70 -19.19
C ASN A 53 2.80 3.40 -20.69
N GLY A 54 3.12 2.16 -21.06
CA GLY A 54 3.16 1.73 -22.47
C GLY A 54 1.79 1.84 -23.15
N LEU A 55 0.70 1.41 -22.48
CA LEU A 55 -0.66 1.57 -23.01
C LEU A 55 -1.02 3.03 -23.23
N LEU A 56 -0.69 3.91 -22.26
CA LEU A 56 -0.93 5.36 -22.37
C LEU A 56 -0.09 6.02 -23.46
N ALA A 57 1.11 5.52 -23.73
CA ALA A 57 1.98 6.03 -24.78
C ALA A 57 1.47 5.70 -26.19
N HIS A 58 0.92 4.49 -26.38
CA HIS A 58 0.58 3.96 -27.72
C HIS A 58 -0.91 3.97 -28.06
N ALA A 59 -1.81 3.95 -27.05
CA ALA A 59 -3.26 3.95 -27.31
C ALA A 59 -3.73 5.31 -27.87
N PRO A 60 -4.79 5.30 -28.71
CA PRO A 60 -5.38 6.53 -29.25
C PRO A 60 -5.70 7.54 -28.15
N ALA A 61 -5.46 8.83 -28.42
CA ALA A 61 -5.71 9.91 -27.44
C ALA A 61 -7.19 9.98 -27.02
N ALA A 62 -8.12 9.60 -27.90
CA ALA A 62 -9.55 9.58 -27.64
C ALA A 62 -10.06 8.29 -27.00
N ASP A 63 -9.18 7.35 -26.61
CA ASP A 63 -9.61 6.11 -25.94
C ASP A 63 -10.17 6.43 -24.54
N ALA A 64 -11.46 6.09 -24.34
CA ALA A 64 -12.18 6.39 -23.09
C ALA A 64 -11.60 5.68 -21.84
N ARG A 65 -10.72 4.68 -22.01
CA ARG A 65 -10.08 3.95 -20.91
C ARG A 65 -8.85 4.66 -20.35
N ARG A 66 -8.33 5.69 -21.02
CA ARG A 66 -7.10 6.38 -20.64
C ARG A 66 -7.17 6.98 -19.24
N ASP A 67 -8.30 7.56 -18.85
CA ASP A 67 -8.47 8.17 -17.51
C ASP A 67 -8.32 7.11 -16.40
N ARG A 68 -8.95 5.92 -16.61
CA ARG A 68 -8.80 4.78 -15.68
C ARG A 68 -7.34 4.31 -15.62
N TRP A 69 -6.68 4.14 -16.77
CA TRP A 69 -5.28 3.71 -16.81
C TRP A 69 -4.35 4.71 -16.13
N THR A 70 -4.60 6.00 -16.35
CA THR A 70 -3.86 7.08 -15.68
C THR A 70 -4.04 7.01 -14.17
N PHE A 71 -5.28 6.90 -13.70
CA PHE A 71 -5.58 6.77 -12.27
C PHE A 71 -4.90 5.55 -11.64
N LEU A 72 -5.01 4.38 -12.25
CA LEU A 72 -4.41 3.13 -11.74
C LEU A 72 -2.88 3.19 -11.76
N ARG A 73 -2.27 3.76 -12.82
CA ARG A 73 -0.82 3.99 -12.90
C ARG A 73 -0.33 4.87 -11.75
N ASP A 74 -1.02 5.97 -11.51
CA ASP A 74 -0.62 6.93 -10.48
C ASP A 74 -0.81 6.34 -9.08
N LEU A 75 -1.87 5.57 -8.86
CA LEU A 75 -2.13 4.89 -7.59
C LEU A 75 -1.12 3.77 -7.32
N ALA A 76 -0.93 2.85 -8.28
CA ALA A 76 0.03 1.76 -8.16
C ALA A 76 1.48 2.26 -8.08
N GLY A 77 1.76 3.42 -8.69
CA GLY A 77 3.06 4.07 -8.69
C GLY A 77 3.45 4.73 -7.36
N ARG A 78 2.53 4.87 -6.40
CA ARG A 78 2.78 5.51 -5.10
C ARG A 78 3.34 4.55 -4.06
N ASN A 79 4.14 5.11 -3.17
CA ASN A 79 4.67 4.41 -2.00
C ASN A 79 5.38 3.09 -2.33
N ASN A 80 6.03 3.01 -3.48
CA ASN A 80 6.80 1.83 -3.84
C ASN A 80 8.15 1.81 -3.10
N PRO A 81 8.76 0.63 -2.90
CA PRO A 81 10.07 0.52 -2.27
C PRO A 81 11.09 1.46 -2.91
N GLY A 82 11.86 2.16 -2.07
CA GLY A 82 12.80 3.20 -2.48
C GLY A 82 12.19 4.61 -2.62
N GLN A 83 10.87 4.77 -2.62
CA GLN A 83 10.22 6.08 -2.60
C GLN A 83 9.99 6.55 -1.17
N ARG A 84 9.92 7.85 -0.96
CA ARG A 84 9.45 8.42 0.30
C ARG A 84 7.93 8.24 0.37
N ALA A 85 7.44 7.70 1.49
CA ALA A 85 6.02 7.49 1.71
C ALA A 85 5.26 8.83 1.69
N GLU A 86 4.06 8.84 1.12
CA GLU A 86 3.17 10.01 1.14
C GLU A 86 2.80 10.38 2.58
N ASP A 87 2.96 11.66 2.94
CA ASP A 87 2.57 12.16 4.24
C ASP A 87 1.05 12.21 4.38
N PHE A 88 0.55 11.85 5.54
CA PHE A 88 -0.87 11.97 5.85
C PHE A 88 -1.09 12.43 7.29
N THR A 89 -2.24 13.07 7.50
CA THR A 89 -2.71 13.44 8.82
C THR A 89 -3.53 12.33 9.43
N PHE A 90 -3.30 12.06 10.73
CA PHE A 90 -4.13 11.19 11.54
C PHE A 90 -4.42 11.83 12.90
N TYR A 91 -5.41 11.29 13.60
CA TYR A 91 -5.88 11.78 14.89
C TYR A 91 -5.79 10.67 15.92
N LEU A 92 -5.18 10.98 17.05
CA LEU A 92 -5.12 10.09 18.22
C LEU A 92 -6.50 9.99 18.91
N PRO A 93 -6.70 9.03 19.83
CA PRO A 93 -7.96 8.87 20.55
C PRO A 93 -8.41 10.10 21.32
N ASP A 94 -7.48 10.91 21.82
CA ASP A 94 -7.74 12.19 22.51
C ASP A 94 -8.05 13.36 21.55
N GLY A 95 -8.05 13.12 20.23
CA GLY A 95 -8.27 14.10 19.19
C GLY A 95 -7.01 14.87 18.75
N THR A 96 -5.85 14.58 19.35
CA THR A 96 -4.57 15.20 18.95
C THR A 96 -4.26 14.89 17.50
N ARG A 97 -4.00 15.93 16.72
CA ARG A 97 -3.61 15.81 15.30
C ARG A 97 -2.11 15.52 15.19
N ARG A 98 -1.77 14.54 14.38
CA ARG A 98 -0.41 14.15 14.03
C ARG A 98 -0.27 13.99 12.51
N THR A 99 0.97 13.87 12.02
CA THR A 99 1.27 13.49 10.65
C THR A 99 2.26 12.32 10.65
N LEU A 100 2.32 11.56 9.55
CA LEU A 100 3.30 10.50 9.39
C LEU A 100 4.74 11.05 9.54
N TYR A 101 5.03 12.20 8.94
CA TYR A 101 6.35 12.81 9.01
C TYR A 101 6.65 13.39 10.39
N GLY A 102 5.63 13.70 11.18
CA GLY A 102 5.76 14.13 12.58
C GLY A 102 5.93 13.00 13.59
N MET A 103 5.89 11.73 13.13
CA MET A 103 6.21 10.60 14.01
C MET A 103 7.68 10.61 14.43
N PRO A 104 8.01 10.24 15.69
CA PRO A 104 9.38 10.13 16.15
C PRO A 104 10.22 9.25 15.20
N SER A 105 11.47 9.67 15.00
CA SER A 105 12.42 8.91 14.17
C SER A 105 12.94 7.70 14.95
N GLN A 106 12.31 6.57 14.74
CA GLN A 106 12.83 5.23 15.07
C GLN A 106 13.62 4.71 13.88
N LYS A 107 14.41 3.64 14.04
CA LYS A 107 15.08 3.01 12.88
C LYS A 107 14.10 2.58 11.81
N LEU A 108 13.01 1.95 12.24
CA LEU A 108 11.94 1.44 11.39
C LEU A 108 10.58 1.93 11.90
N LEU A 109 9.65 2.09 10.98
CA LEU A 109 8.24 2.36 11.27
C LEU A 109 7.37 1.36 10.52
N LEU A 110 6.64 0.54 11.27
CA LEU A 110 5.63 -0.35 10.73
C LEU A 110 4.29 0.38 10.68
N LEU A 111 3.77 0.62 9.45
CA LEU A 111 2.41 1.10 9.24
C LEU A 111 1.48 -0.10 9.13
N PHE A 112 0.41 -0.09 9.90
CA PHE A 112 -0.65 -1.08 9.89
C PHE A 112 -1.97 -0.37 9.59
N PHE A 113 -2.38 -0.36 8.32
CA PHE A 113 -3.71 0.09 7.91
C PHE A 113 -4.72 -1.03 8.16
N TYR A 114 -5.77 -0.74 8.92
CA TYR A 114 -6.68 -1.77 9.38
C TYR A 114 -8.13 -1.27 9.48
N ASP A 115 -9.03 -2.23 9.55
CA ASP A 115 -10.43 -2.04 9.91
C ASP A 115 -10.78 -3.01 11.06
N PRO A 116 -11.30 -2.53 12.20
CA PRO A 116 -11.71 -3.40 13.31
C PRO A 116 -12.79 -4.42 12.97
N GLU A 117 -13.59 -4.18 11.92
CA GLU A 117 -14.64 -5.09 11.47
C GLU A 117 -14.15 -6.13 10.45
N CYS A 118 -12.88 -6.06 10.04
CA CYS A 118 -12.26 -6.98 9.10
C CYS A 118 -11.64 -8.19 9.82
N GLU A 119 -12.08 -9.39 9.51
CA GLU A 119 -11.56 -10.64 10.10
C GLU A 119 -10.06 -10.83 9.87
N ASN A 120 -9.56 -10.53 8.67
CA ASN A 120 -8.15 -10.63 8.36
C ASN A 120 -7.32 -9.61 9.15
N CYS A 121 -7.85 -8.41 9.39
CA CYS A 121 -7.19 -7.40 10.23
C CYS A 121 -7.09 -7.88 11.67
N HIS A 122 -8.16 -8.47 12.19
CA HIS A 122 -8.16 -9.05 13.55
C HIS A 122 -7.15 -10.19 13.68
N ALA A 123 -7.13 -11.12 12.72
CA ALA A 123 -6.16 -12.23 12.70
C ALA A 123 -4.71 -11.71 12.65
N THR A 124 -4.45 -10.68 11.81
CA THR A 124 -3.12 -10.07 11.72
C THR A 124 -2.75 -9.35 13.02
N LEU A 125 -3.67 -8.61 13.65
CA LEU A 125 -3.44 -7.96 14.94
C LEU A 125 -3.05 -8.98 16.01
N LEU A 126 -3.77 -10.12 16.10
CA LEU A 126 -3.45 -11.18 17.05
C LEU A 126 -2.06 -11.79 16.77
N ALA A 127 -1.73 -12.02 15.51
CA ALA A 127 -0.41 -12.54 15.12
C ALA A 127 0.72 -11.55 15.47
N MET A 128 0.52 -10.25 15.22
CA MET A 128 1.46 -9.20 15.61
C MET A 128 1.65 -9.14 17.13
N LYS A 129 0.58 -9.21 17.90
CA LYS A 129 0.61 -9.22 19.39
C LYS A 129 1.33 -10.45 19.95
N SER A 130 1.26 -11.58 19.27
CA SER A 130 1.89 -12.84 19.67
C SER A 130 3.34 -12.97 19.19
N SER A 131 3.82 -12.05 18.37
CA SER A 131 5.18 -12.09 17.81
C SER A 131 6.21 -11.59 18.82
N GLU A 132 7.05 -12.50 19.33
CA GLU A 132 8.18 -12.14 20.18
C GLU A 132 9.20 -11.24 19.45
N VAL A 133 9.41 -11.47 18.15
CA VAL A 133 10.31 -10.65 17.30
C VAL A 133 9.83 -9.20 17.26
N LEU A 134 8.54 -8.97 16.97
CA LEU A 134 7.98 -7.62 16.95
C LEU A 134 8.02 -6.97 18.35
N ALA A 135 7.65 -7.72 19.39
CA ALA A 135 7.65 -7.21 20.77
C ALA A 135 9.06 -6.76 21.20
N GLN A 136 10.09 -7.55 20.93
CA GLN A 136 11.48 -7.18 21.22
C GLN A 136 11.96 -5.97 20.41
N ALA A 137 11.61 -5.90 19.11
CA ALA A 137 11.95 -4.78 18.25
C ALA A 137 11.28 -3.46 18.70
N VAL A 138 10.04 -3.51 19.19
CA VAL A 138 9.33 -2.35 19.74
C VAL A 138 9.94 -1.95 21.08
N GLN A 139 10.15 -2.89 22.00
CA GLN A 139 10.74 -2.61 23.34
C GLN A 139 12.16 -2.03 23.26
N SER A 140 12.97 -2.50 22.30
CA SER A 140 14.32 -1.98 22.08
C SER A 140 14.33 -0.61 21.38
N GLY A 141 13.19 -0.11 20.93
CA GLY A 141 13.07 1.12 20.14
C GLY A 141 13.59 1.00 18.70
N GLN A 142 13.81 -0.21 18.21
CA GLN A 142 14.19 -0.44 16.82
C GLN A 142 13.02 -0.15 15.88
N VAL A 143 11.80 -0.54 16.27
CA VAL A 143 10.57 -0.38 15.50
C VAL A 143 9.55 0.44 16.28
N ALA A 144 8.93 1.42 15.64
CA ALA A 144 7.64 1.97 16.06
C ALA A 144 6.51 1.34 15.25
N VAL A 145 5.34 1.16 15.86
CA VAL A 145 4.14 0.73 15.14
C VAL A 145 3.15 1.89 15.12
N LEU A 146 2.64 2.21 13.93
CA LEU A 146 1.53 3.14 13.71
C LEU A 146 0.36 2.37 13.10
N ALA A 147 -0.65 2.10 13.90
CA ALA A 147 -1.89 1.50 13.46
C ALA A 147 -2.90 2.60 13.08
N VAL A 148 -3.40 2.58 11.84
CA VAL A 148 -4.29 3.61 11.30
C VAL A 148 -5.59 2.99 10.83
N TYR A 149 -6.68 3.38 11.47
CA TYR A 149 -8.03 3.09 11.01
C TYR A 149 -8.40 4.03 9.87
N THR A 150 -8.76 3.49 8.72
CA THR A 150 -8.96 4.23 7.47
C THR A 150 -10.42 4.33 7.02
N GLU A 151 -11.35 3.73 7.76
CA GLU A 151 -12.79 3.90 7.55
C GLU A 151 -13.34 5.05 8.39
N GLY A 152 -14.49 5.59 8.00
CA GLY A 152 -15.03 6.83 8.56
C GLY A 152 -15.86 6.69 9.84
N ASN A 153 -15.99 5.49 10.43
CA ASN A 153 -16.85 5.30 11.61
C ASN A 153 -16.07 5.43 12.94
N PRO A 154 -16.12 6.59 13.63
CA PRO A 154 -15.35 6.79 14.85
C PRO A 154 -15.86 5.95 16.04
N GLU A 155 -17.11 5.50 16.04
CA GLU A 155 -17.66 4.68 17.12
C GLU A 155 -17.10 3.26 17.07
N VAL A 156 -17.09 2.65 15.89
CA VAL A 156 -16.48 1.34 15.65
C VAL A 156 -15.00 1.34 16.06
N TRP A 157 -14.27 2.36 15.65
CA TRP A 157 -12.87 2.50 15.99
C TRP A 157 -12.63 2.62 17.52
N ARG A 158 -13.39 3.51 18.18
CA ARG A 158 -13.25 3.72 19.63
C ARG A 158 -13.59 2.50 20.45
N ALA A 159 -14.58 1.71 20.02
CA ALA A 159 -15.01 0.50 20.71
C ALA A 159 -13.95 -0.61 20.74
N ARG A 160 -12.89 -0.50 19.93
CA ARG A 160 -11.83 -1.52 19.81
C ARG A 160 -10.45 -1.02 20.20
N LEU A 161 -10.34 0.18 20.76
CA LEU A 161 -9.05 0.75 21.15
C LEU A 161 -8.36 -0.04 22.27
N ASP A 162 -9.11 -0.66 23.16
CA ASP A 162 -8.62 -1.50 24.25
C ASP A 162 -7.98 -2.82 23.79
N GLU A 163 -8.26 -3.24 22.56
CA GLU A 163 -7.62 -4.41 21.95
C GLU A 163 -6.18 -4.11 21.47
N MET A 164 -5.84 -2.82 21.29
CA MET A 164 -4.54 -2.40 20.76
C MET A 164 -3.44 -2.37 21.83
N PRO A 165 -2.20 -2.79 21.50
CA PRO A 165 -1.05 -2.64 22.39
C PRO A 165 -0.81 -1.19 22.81
N GLN A 166 -0.50 -0.96 24.09
CA GLN A 166 -0.33 0.39 24.64
C GLN A 166 0.94 1.10 24.17
N ASP A 167 1.92 0.35 23.72
CA ASP A 167 3.20 0.83 23.18
C ASP A 167 3.13 1.17 21.68
N TRP A 168 1.98 0.95 21.04
CA TRP A 168 1.73 1.37 19.66
C TRP A 168 1.10 2.76 19.59
N THR A 169 1.37 3.47 18.52
CA THR A 169 0.59 4.67 18.18
C THR A 169 -0.64 4.21 17.39
N VAL A 170 -1.83 4.56 17.88
CA VAL A 170 -3.09 4.19 17.24
C VAL A 170 -3.86 5.45 16.86
N GLY A 171 -4.31 5.55 15.63
CA GLY A 171 -5.01 6.72 15.13
C GLY A 171 -6.03 6.42 14.05
N THR A 172 -6.78 7.44 13.65
CA THR A 172 -7.66 7.42 12.48
C THR A 172 -7.35 8.59 11.55
N ASP A 173 -7.39 8.35 10.25
CA ASP A 173 -7.19 9.39 9.23
C ASP A 173 -8.50 10.04 8.77
N ARG A 174 -9.64 9.58 9.26
CA ARG A 174 -10.99 10.03 8.88
C ARG A 174 -11.22 9.93 7.37
N GLU A 175 -10.89 8.79 6.77
CA GLU A 175 -11.00 8.48 5.33
C GLU A 175 -10.12 9.32 4.40
N LEU A 176 -9.21 10.14 4.92
CA LEU A 176 -8.42 11.05 4.10
C LEU A 176 -7.51 10.28 3.12
N ILE A 177 -6.90 9.19 3.58
CA ILE A 177 -6.02 8.34 2.77
C ILE A 177 -6.77 7.79 1.56
N LYS A 178 -7.96 7.21 1.77
CA LYS A 178 -8.81 6.67 0.70
C LYS A 178 -9.33 7.76 -0.24
N ARG A 179 -9.90 8.82 0.32
CA ARG A 179 -10.49 9.92 -0.46
C ARG A 179 -9.49 10.64 -1.35
N LYS A 180 -8.23 10.74 -0.92
CA LYS A 180 -7.15 11.37 -1.69
C LYS A 180 -6.27 10.36 -2.43
N SER A 181 -6.58 9.06 -2.31
CA SER A 181 -5.78 7.98 -2.89
C SER A 181 -4.29 8.11 -2.54
N LEU A 182 -3.99 8.45 -1.27
CA LEU A 182 -2.60 8.64 -0.81
C LEU A 182 -1.85 7.31 -0.76
N TYR A 183 -2.54 6.24 -0.38
CA TYR A 183 -2.04 4.87 -0.38
C TYR A 183 -2.98 3.97 -1.18
N ASP A 184 -2.40 2.97 -1.79
CA ASP A 184 -3.13 1.94 -2.54
C ASP A 184 -3.54 0.82 -1.57
N LEU A 185 -4.69 1.00 -0.92
CA LEU A 185 -5.23 0.05 0.05
C LEU A 185 -6.18 -0.94 -0.64
N LYS A 186 -5.63 -1.85 -1.46
CA LYS A 186 -6.39 -2.83 -2.26
C LYS A 186 -7.12 -3.86 -1.40
N ALA A 187 -6.51 -4.22 -0.28
CA ALA A 187 -7.05 -5.17 0.70
C ALA A 187 -6.66 -4.72 2.11
N MET A 188 -7.45 -5.16 3.09
CA MET A 188 -7.17 -4.94 4.50
C MET A 188 -6.85 -6.30 5.18
N PRO A 189 -5.84 -6.30 6.06
CA PRO A 189 -4.95 -5.19 6.39
C PRO A 189 -3.93 -4.92 5.30
N SER A 190 -3.34 -3.70 5.29
CA SER A 190 -2.19 -3.39 4.46
C SER A 190 -1.02 -2.96 5.34
N LEU A 191 0.13 -3.59 5.15
CA LEU A 191 1.35 -3.38 5.95
C LEU A 191 2.43 -2.72 5.11
N TYR A 192 3.06 -1.68 5.66
CA TYR A 192 4.22 -1.02 5.08
C TYR A 192 5.35 -0.95 6.11
N LEU A 193 6.57 -1.21 5.69
CA LEU A 193 7.76 -0.97 6.50
C LEU A 193 8.51 0.24 5.93
N LEU A 194 8.78 1.23 6.79
CA LEU A 194 9.49 2.45 6.44
C LEU A 194 10.77 2.56 7.25
N ASP A 195 11.79 3.22 6.69
CA ASP A 195 12.98 3.60 7.43
C ASP A 195 12.77 4.91 8.23
N ALA A 196 13.82 5.36 8.92
CA ALA A 196 13.81 6.58 9.74
C ALA A 196 13.50 7.85 8.91
N SER A 197 13.83 7.86 7.62
CA SER A 197 13.55 8.97 6.69
C SER A 197 12.16 8.91 6.08
N LYS A 198 11.37 7.89 6.44
CA LYS A 198 10.06 7.54 5.88
C LYS A 198 10.16 7.05 4.43
N GLN A 199 11.30 6.50 4.03
CA GLN A 199 11.43 5.78 2.78
C GLN A 199 10.80 4.39 2.91
N VAL A 200 10.03 3.99 1.92
CA VAL A 200 9.37 2.68 1.89
C VAL A 200 10.42 1.60 1.64
N LEU A 201 10.52 0.67 2.57
CA LEU A 201 11.33 -0.55 2.44
C LEU A 201 10.48 -1.70 1.90
N MET A 202 9.25 -1.84 2.43
CA MET A 202 8.29 -2.85 2.00
C MET A 202 6.91 -2.22 1.85
N LYS A 203 6.20 -2.58 0.78
CA LYS A 203 4.86 -2.11 0.45
C LYS A 203 3.90 -3.29 0.43
N ASP A 204 2.81 -3.19 1.18
CA ASP A 204 1.70 -4.14 1.15
C ASP A 204 2.20 -5.59 1.32
N ALA A 205 3.16 -5.73 2.24
CA ALA A 205 3.86 -6.98 2.52
C ALA A 205 3.07 -7.85 3.51
N SER A 206 3.31 -9.15 3.48
CA SER A 206 2.80 -10.06 4.51
C SER A 206 3.47 -9.79 5.86
N LEU A 207 2.80 -10.18 6.96
CA LEU A 207 3.41 -10.07 8.29
C LEU A 207 4.71 -10.88 8.39
N GLU A 208 4.77 -12.04 7.74
CA GLU A 208 5.97 -12.88 7.71
C GLU A 208 7.16 -12.17 7.07
N GLU A 209 6.96 -11.52 5.91
CA GLU A 209 7.98 -10.71 5.24
C GLU A 209 8.44 -9.54 6.12
N ILE A 210 7.50 -8.84 6.76
CA ILE A 210 7.82 -7.75 7.70
C ILE A 210 8.70 -8.26 8.84
N LEU A 211 8.31 -9.37 9.50
CA LEU A 211 9.07 -9.92 10.63
C LEU A 211 10.46 -10.44 10.23
N ALA A 212 10.61 -10.93 9.01
CA ALA A 212 11.90 -11.34 8.47
C ALA A 212 12.83 -10.13 8.20
N GLY A 213 12.27 -8.94 8.05
CA GLY A 213 13.01 -7.68 7.82
C GLY A 213 13.36 -6.91 9.09
N LEU A 214 12.92 -7.36 10.29
CA LEU A 214 13.23 -6.74 11.59
C LEU A 214 14.50 -7.30 12.20
#